data_1f7b0285e3c7b096c861026a57283261
#
_entry.id   1f7b0285e3c7b096c861026a57283261
#
_cell.length_a   1.000
_cell.length_b   1.000
_cell.length_c   1.000
_cell.angle_alpha   90.00
_cell.angle_beta   90.00
_cell.angle_gamma   90.00
#
_symmetry.space_group_name_H-M   'P 1'
#
loop_
_entity.id
_entity.type
_entity.pdbx_description
1 polymer ?
#
loop_
_entity_poly.entity_id
_entity_poly.type
_entity_poly.pdbx_seq_one_letter_code
_entity_poly.pdbx_strand_id
1 'polypeptide(L)'
;MKYVLTLLAVMLLMGCQSNPQRAAETSSTDSKAGVDTTGALGSPVERRSAANVYVELGTAYLQEGVLGEALKNARKAIIVDPELAPAHNLLGIVYQRLGKTVLAGEHLAKAVSIDPYDPYALNALGSFECDQAKYDAAISRFKAALDNPLYPTPWVASHNAGQCSERQGNAAKAEDYYRAALKRNPGFAQSLARMAHISADKGQSLSVRAYLQRHAGISPLSADLLFLGVRDENALGDAKQAALYAAELRKRYPTAKEIESL
;
A
#
# COMPACT_ATOMS: atom_id res chain seq x y z
N MET A 1 58.83 -14.15 2.40
CA MET A 1 58.97 -15.13 3.50
C MET A 1 57.60 -15.69 3.73
N LYS A 2 57.21 -16.85 3.07
CA LYS A 2 57.35 -18.20 3.55
C LYS A 2 56.65 -18.41 4.90
N TYR A 3 55.52 -19.10 4.95
CA TYR A 3 55.20 -20.54 5.02
C TYR A 3 53.65 -20.70 4.90
N VAL A 4 52.98 -21.37 4.05
CA VAL A 4 52.84 -22.78 3.75
C VAL A 4 52.78 -23.66 5.02
N LEU A 5 51.58 -24.18 5.33
CA LEU A 5 51.40 -25.53 5.86
C LEU A 5 49.99 -26.08 5.57
N THR A 6 49.98 -27.06 4.74
CA THR A 6 49.00 -28.09 4.48
C THR A 6 48.88 -29.09 5.67
N LEU A 7 47.68 -29.67 5.88
CA LEU A 7 47.46 -31.06 6.41
C LEU A 7 45.94 -31.28 6.45
N LEU A 8 45.45 -32.10 5.64
CA LEU A 8 45.27 -33.57 5.61
C LEU A 8 43.91 -34.01 6.08
N ALA A 9 43.21 -34.65 5.13
CA ALA A 9 41.93 -35.34 5.22
C ALA A 9 41.97 -36.54 6.18
N VAL A 10 40.85 -36.79 6.85
CA VAL A 10 40.50 -38.16 7.30
C VAL A 10 39.02 -38.36 6.96
N MET A 11 38.80 -39.27 6.01
CA MET A 11 37.53 -39.94 5.77
C MET A 11 37.21 -40.87 6.93
N LEU A 12 36.02 -40.80 7.44
CA LEU A 12 35.41 -41.92 8.16
C LEU A 12 34.04 -42.20 7.53
N LEU A 13 34.07 -43.23 6.71
CA LEU A 13 32.90 -43.96 6.22
C LEU A 13 32.34 -44.78 7.38
N MET A 14 31.15 -44.47 7.86
CA MET A 14 30.31 -45.42 8.62
C MET A 14 29.03 -45.65 7.84
N GLY A 15 28.98 -46.84 7.25
CA GLY A 15 27.80 -47.39 6.61
C GLY A 15 26.70 -47.68 7.65
N CYS A 16 25.52 -47.22 7.41
CA CYS A 16 24.32 -47.73 8.03
C CYS A 16 23.69 -48.75 7.11
N GLN A 17 23.75 -50.00 7.52
CA GLN A 17 23.05 -51.14 6.94
C GLN A 17 21.53 -50.92 7.08
N SER A 18 20.85 -50.89 5.94
CA SER A 18 19.41 -51.01 5.85
C SER A 18 18.95 -52.41 6.23
N ASN A 19 18.15 -52.53 7.24
CA ASN A 19 17.47 -53.76 7.63
C ASN A 19 16.12 -53.87 6.90
N PRO A 20 15.93 -54.81 5.95
CA PRO A 20 14.68 -54.99 5.23
C PRO A 20 13.81 -56.08 5.87
N GLN A 21 13.25 -55.82 7.04
CA GLN A 21 12.24 -56.75 7.62
C GLN A 21 11.42 -56.01 8.70
N ARG A 22 10.47 -55.19 8.26
CA ARG A 22 9.27 -54.88 9.03
C ARG A 22 8.21 -54.24 8.13
N ALA A 23 7.77 -55.00 7.14
CA ALA A 23 6.57 -54.68 6.38
C ALA A 23 5.66 -55.91 6.48
N ALA A 24 4.72 -55.85 7.36
CA ALA A 24 3.43 -56.57 7.34
C ALA A 24 2.81 -56.47 8.73
N GLU A 25 1.81 -55.63 8.82
CA GLU A 25 0.65 -55.66 9.70
C GLU A 25 0.21 -54.23 10.05
N THR A 26 -0.44 -53.58 9.09
CA THR A 26 -1.41 -52.54 9.43
C THR A 26 -2.70 -52.90 8.72
N SER A 27 -3.68 -53.20 9.55
CA SER A 27 -5.03 -53.61 9.23
C SER A 27 -5.67 -52.72 8.19
N SER A 28 -6.24 -53.38 7.18
CA SER A 28 -7.24 -52.83 6.28
C SER A 28 -8.48 -52.39 7.07
N THR A 29 -8.57 -51.10 7.38
CA THR A 29 -9.89 -50.48 7.60
C THR A 29 -10.32 -49.95 6.27
N ASP A 30 -11.15 -50.71 5.58
CA ASP A 30 -12.00 -50.28 4.47
C ASP A 30 -12.94 -49.18 4.97
N SER A 31 -12.46 -47.94 4.98
CA SER A 31 -13.34 -46.79 4.97
C SER A 31 -13.67 -46.55 3.50
N LYS A 32 -14.82 -47.00 3.05
CA LYS A 32 -15.49 -46.52 1.85
C LYS A 32 -15.55 -45.00 1.94
N ALA A 33 -14.54 -44.35 1.38
CA ALA A 33 -14.63 -42.94 1.04
C ALA A 33 -15.71 -42.82 -0.03
N GLY A 34 -16.91 -42.48 0.38
CA GLY A 34 -17.95 -42.03 -0.52
C GLY A 34 -17.37 -40.89 -1.34
N VAL A 35 -17.24 -41.12 -2.64
CA VAL A 35 -16.92 -40.03 -3.57
C VAL A 35 -18.07 -39.06 -3.49
N ASP A 36 -17.87 -37.98 -2.72
CA ASP A 36 -18.79 -36.86 -2.66
C ASP A 36 -18.64 -36.12 -4.00
N THR A 37 -19.61 -36.32 -4.88
CA THR A 37 -19.67 -35.75 -6.24
C THR A 37 -20.01 -34.26 -6.25
N THR A 38 -20.14 -33.64 -5.11
CA THR A 38 -20.06 -32.20 -4.97
C THR A 38 -18.58 -31.84 -4.92
N GLY A 39 -18.02 -31.24 -5.96
CA GLY A 39 -16.62 -30.77 -6.03
C GLY A 39 -16.30 -29.71 -4.96
N ALA A 40 -16.43 -30.08 -3.71
CA ALA A 40 -16.24 -29.25 -2.55
C ALA A 40 -14.74 -28.97 -2.40
N LEU A 41 -14.35 -27.78 -2.78
CA LEU A 41 -13.14 -27.12 -2.31
C LEU A 41 -13.08 -27.37 -0.79
N GLY A 42 -12.19 -28.19 -0.26
CA GLY A 42 -11.85 -28.50 1.13
C GLY A 42 -12.65 -27.92 2.29
N SER A 43 -12.18 -28.00 3.50
CA SER A 43 -12.82 -27.40 4.68
C SER A 43 -12.94 -25.87 4.52
N PRO A 44 -13.81 -25.18 5.27
CA PRO A 44 -13.91 -23.70 5.26
C PRO A 44 -12.55 -23.02 5.52
N VAL A 45 -11.71 -23.61 6.37
CA VAL A 45 -10.36 -23.10 6.67
C VAL A 45 -9.44 -23.20 5.46
N GLU A 46 -9.44 -24.34 4.75
CA GLU A 46 -8.63 -24.55 3.56
C GLU A 46 -9.09 -23.62 2.41
N ARG A 47 -10.41 -23.46 2.23
CA ARG A 47 -10.94 -22.50 1.25
C ARG A 47 -10.48 -21.08 1.54
N ARG A 48 -10.60 -20.63 2.80
CA ARG A 48 -10.16 -19.29 3.20
C ARG A 48 -8.66 -19.10 3.01
N SER A 49 -7.85 -20.12 3.34
CA SER A 49 -6.40 -20.11 3.09
C SER A 49 -6.10 -19.98 1.60
N ALA A 50 -6.73 -20.77 0.74
CA ALA A 50 -6.56 -20.70 -0.71
C ALA A 50 -7.04 -19.34 -1.28
N ALA A 51 -8.15 -18.80 -0.79
CA ALA A 51 -8.65 -17.49 -1.21
C ALA A 51 -7.68 -16.37 -0.82
N ASN A 52 -7.07 -16.41 0.35
CA ASN A 52 -6.07 -15.43 0.78
C ASN A 52 -4.84 -15.42 -0.15
N VAL A 53 -4.36 -16.56 -0.63
CA VAL A 53 -3.27 -16.62 -1.62
C VAL A 53 -3.63 -15.84 -2.89
N TYR A 54 -4.87 -15.97 -3.37
CA TYR A 54 -5.32 -15.18 -4.52
C TYR A 54 -5.43 -13.68 -4.20
N VAL A 55 -5.82 -13.30 -2.98
CA VAL A 55 -5.83 -11.89 -2.55
C VAL A 55 -4.42 -11.33 -2.54
N GLU A 56 -3.45 -12.04 -1.96
CA GLU A 56 -2.04 -11.62 -1.91
C GLU A 56 -1.47 -11.44 -3.32
N LEU A 57 -1.66 -12.42 -4.19
CA LEU A 57 -1.21 -12.36 -5.57
C LEU A 57 -1.88 -11.22 -6.34
N GLY A 58 -3.19 -11.06 -6.20
CA GLY A 58 -3.94 -9.97 -6.82
C GLY A 58 -3.49 -8.59 -6.30
N THR A 59 -3.16 -8.48 -5.03
CA THR A 59 -2.62 -7.26 -4.43
C THR A 59 -1.23 -6.92 -4.98
N ALA A 60 -0.36 -7.91 -5.15
CA ALA A 60 0.94 -7.72 -5.78
C ALA A 60 0.80 -7.18 -7.22
N TYR A 61 -0.05 -7.81 -8.03
CA TYR A 61 -0.32 -7.31 -9.38
C TYR A 61 -0.95 -5.90 -9.40
N LEU A 62 -1.81 -5.58 -8.42
CA LEU A 62 -2.37 -4.24 -8.27
C LEU A 62 -1.28 -3.19 -7.98
N GLN A 63 -0.28 -3.53 -7.16
CA GLN A 63 0.87 -2.68 -6.86
C GLN A 63 1.76 -2.45 -8.08
N GLU A 64 1.93 -3.48 -8.91
CA GLU A 64 2.65 -3.39 -10.20
C GLU A 64 1.84 -2.70 -11.30
N GLY A 65 0.56 -2.37 -11.06
CA GLY A 65 -0.32 -1.76 -12.05
C GLY A 65 -0.88 -2.73 -13.09
N VAL A 66 -0.68 -4.05 -12.91
CA VAL A 66 -1.18 -5.10 -13.81
C VAL A 66 -2.64 -5.42 -13.48
N LEU A 67 -3.55 -4.49 -13.83
CA LEU A 67 -4.95 -4.53 -13.41
C LEU A 67 -5.71 -5.79 -13.88
N GLY A 68 -5.34 -6.35 -15.04
CA GLY A 68 -5.98 -7.56 -15.58
C GLY A 68 -5.75 -8.79 -14.70
N GLU A 69 -4.51 -9.02 -14.27
CA GLU A 69 -4.17 -10.14 -13.38
C GLU A 69 -4.67 -9.88 -11.95
N ALA A 70 -4.63 -8.63 -11.48
CA ALA A 70 -5.24 -8.26 -10.20
C ALA A 70 -6.74 -8.60 -10.18
N LEU A 71 -7.49 -8.22 -11.22
CA LEU A 71 -8.91 -8.54 -11.37
C LEU A 71 -9.18 -10.05 -11.39
N LYS A 72 -8.40 -10.79 -12.18
CA LYS A 72 -8.52 -12.24 -12.30
C LYS A 72 -8.33 -12.94 -10.96
N ASN A 73 -7.30 -12.56 -10.21
CA ASN A 73 -7.01 -13.17 -8.91
C ASN A 73 -8.04 -12.76 -7.86
N ALA A 74 -8.46 -11.51 -7.81
CA ALA A 74 -9.52 -11.07 -6.91
C ALA A 74 -10.85 -11.82 -7.14
N ARG A 75 -11.23 -12.06 -8.40
CA ARG A 75 -12.40 -12.88 -8.75
C ARG A 75 -12.23 -14.34 -8.31
N LYS A 76 -11.05 -14.94 -8.51
CA LYS A 76 -10.77 -16.29 -8.01
C LYS A 76 -10.93 -16.39 -6.50
N ALA A 77 -10.44 -15.40 -5.76
CA ALA A 77 -10.60 -15.35 -4.31
C ALA A 77 -12.06 -15.41 -3.88
N ILE A 78 -12.96 -14.63 -4.54
CA ILE A 78 -14.40 -14.62 -4.26
C ILE A 78 -15.10 -15.94 -4.68
N ILE A 79 -14.65 -16.58 -5.78
CA ILE A 79 -15.18 -17.89 -6.17
C ILE A 79 -14.87 -18.94 -5.09
N VAL A 80 -13.67 -18.86 -4.48
CA VAL A 80 -13.24 -19.80 -3.43
C VAL A 80 -13.87 -19.48 -2.08
N ASP A 81 -13.91 -18.21 -1.68
CA ASP A 81 -14.58 -17.75 -0.43
C ASP A 81 -15.36 -16.46 -0.71
N PRO A 82 -16.68 -16.56 -0.97
CA PRO A 82 -17.53 -15.40 -1.26
C PRO A 82 -17.72 -14.42 -0.10
N GLU A 83 -17.40 -14.83 1.14
CA GLU A 83 -17.51 -13.97 2.33
C GLU A 83 -16.12 -13.54 2.83
N LEU A 84 -15.11 -13.48 1.95
CA LEU A 84 -13.78 -12.98 2.27
C LEU A 84 -13.71 -11.46 2.06
N ALA A 85 -13.79 -10.66 3.14
CA ALA A 85 -13.74 -9.19 3.07
C ALA A 85 -12.53 -8.65 2.29
N PRO A 86 -11.28 -9.13 2.49
CA PRO A 86 -10.13 -8.69 1.69
C PRO A 86 -10.27 -8.90 0.19
N ALA A 87 -10.97 -9.96 -0.27
CA ALA A 87 -11.18 -10.20 -1.70
C ALA A 87 -12.15 -9.17 -2.29
N HIS A 88 -13.22 -8.83 -1.57
CA HIS A 88 -14.13 -7.77 -1.96
C HIS A 88 -13.44 -6.40 -1.95
N ASN A 89 -12.62 -6.10 -0.94
CA ASN A 89 -11.83 -4.87 -0.89
C ASN A 89 -10.90 -4.76 -2.11
N LEU A 90 -10.16 -5.81 -2.44
CA LEU A 90 -9.28 -5.85 -3.61
C LEU A 90 -10.07 -5.62 -4.90
N LEU A 91 -11.20 -6.32 -5.10
CA LEU A 91 -12.05 -6.11 -6.29
C LEU A 91 -12.56 -4.68 -6.39
N GLY A 92 -12.99 -4.10 -5.28
CA GLY A 92 -13.45 -2.72 -5.24
C GLY A 92 -12.37 -1.74 -5.70
N ILE A 93 -11.14 -1.88 -5.19
CA ILE A 93 -10.00 -1.04 -5.59
C ILE A 93 -9.64 -1.25 -7.06
N VAL A 94 -9.61 -2.49 -7.55
CA VAL A 94 -9.33 -2.80 -8.95
C VAL A 94 -10.40 -2.19 -9.87
N TYR A 95 -11.68 -2.33 -9.53
CA TYR A 95 -12.76 -1.71 -10.31
C TYR A 95 -12.70 -0.18 -10.30
N GLN A 96 -12.34 0.43 -9.17
CA GLN A 96 -12.11 1.89 -9.10
C GLN A 96 -11.01 2.31 -10.08
N ARG A 97 -9.88 1.59 -10.11
CA ARG A 97 -8.79 1.87 -11.07
C ARG A 97 -9.17 1.63 -12.54
N LEU A 98 -10.11 0.73 -12.79
CA LEU A 98 -10.66 0.46 -14.12
C LEU A 98 -11.81 1.43 -14.50
N GLY A 99 -12.15 2.40 -13.65
CA GLY A 99 -13.24 3.34 -13.89
C GLY A 99 -14.64 2.71 -13.78
N LYS A 100 -14.77 1.53 -13.20
CA LYS A 100 -16.04 0.81 -13.01
C LYS A 100 -16.68 1.21 -11.68
N THR A 101 -17.12 2.46 -11.58
CA THR A 101 -17.54 3.10 -10.32
C THR A 101 -18.63 2.34 -9.57
N VAL A 102 -19.67 1.83 -10.27
CA VAL A 102 -20.76 1.09 -9.63
C VAL A 102 -20.25 -0.17 -8.96
N LEU A 103 -19.51 -1.01 -9.72
CA LEU A 103 -18.92 -2.24 -9.20
C LEU A 103 -17.93 -1.98 -8.06
N ALA A 104 -17.15 -0.91 -8.16
CA ALA A 104 -16.23 -0.50 -7.09
C ALA A 104 -16.98 -0.25 -5.79
N GLY A 105 -18.03 0.56 -5.83
CA GLY A 105 -18.86 0.87 -4.66
C GLY A 105 -19.53 -0.35 -4.05
N GLU A 106 -20.09 -1.23 -4.87
CA GLU A 106 -20.73 -2.47 -4.42
C GLU A 106 -19.75 -3.38 -3.66
N HIS A 107 -18.57 -3.61 -4.23
CA HIS A 107 -17.57 -4.47 -3.61
C HIS A 107 -16.94 -3.85 -2.37
N LEU A 108 -16.62 -2.55 -2.36
CA LEU A 108 -16.10 -1.87 -1.17
C LEU A 108 -17.14 -1.86 -0.02
N ALA A 109 -18.41 -1.61 -0.32
CA ALA A 109 -19.47 -1.68 0.67
C ALA A 109 -19.66 -3.11 1.20
N LYS A 110 -19.58 -4.13 0.32
CA LYS A 110 -19.63 -5.54 0.74
C LYS A 110 -18.48 -5.90 1.67
N ALA A 111 -17.25 -5.45 1.38
CA ALA A 111 -16.09 -5.67 2.24
C ALA A 111 -16.35 -5.16 3.67
N VAL A 112 -16.81 -3.91 3.81
CA VAL A 112 -17.12 -3.30 5.10
C VAL A 112 -18.34 -3.98 5.75
N SER A 113 -19.31 -4.51 4.97
CA SER A 113 -20.45 -5.24 5.55
C SER A 113 -20.05 -6.60 6.12
N ILE A 114 -19.03 -7.26 5.56
CA ILE A 114 -18.48 -8.53 6.05
C ILE A 114 -17.64 -8.30 7.30
N ASP A 115 -16.73 -7.33 7.25
CA ASP A 115 -15.90 -6.92 8.40
C ASP A 115 -15.97 -5.40 8.60
N PRO A 116 -16.87 -4.94 9.49
CA PRO A 116 -17.05 -3.51 9.77
C PRO A 116 -15.87 -2.84 10.48
N TYR A 117 -14.91 -3.61 10.97
CA TYR A 117 -13.74 -3.12 11.72
C TYR A 117 -12.43 -3.27 10.95
N ASP A 118 -12.46 -3.83 9.73
CA ASP A 118 -11.25 -3.92 8.89
C ASP A 118 -10.81 -2.51 8.46
N PRO A 119 -9.65 -2.03 8.95
CA PRO A 119 -9.19 -0.68 8.66
C PRO A 119 -8.82 -0.48 7.18
N TYR A 120 -8.45 -1.53 6.47
CA TYR A 120 -8.15 -1.44 5.04
C TYR A 120 -9.42 -1.26 4.21
N ALA A 121 -10.48 -2.03 4.51
CA ALA A 121 -11.78 -1.88 3.85
C ALA A 121 -12.41 -0.52 4.14
N LEU A 122 -12.36 -0.07 5.39
CA LEU A 122 -12.82 1.26 5.80
C LEU A 122 -12.06 2.38 5.08
N ASN A 123 -10.74 2.29 5.02
CA ASN A 123 -9.92 3.28 4.31
C ASN A 123 -10.20 3.29 2.79
N ALA A 124 -10.37 2.14 2.17
CA ALA A 124 -10.67 2.04 0.75
C ALA A 124 -12.08 2.60 0.43
N LEU A 125 -13.09 2.23 1.22
CA LEU A 125 -14.45 2.78 1.06
C LEU A 125 -14.46 4.28 1.29
N GLY A 126 -13.74 4.78 2.31
CA GLY A 126 -13.60 6.22 2.56
C GLY A 126 -12.97 6.95 1.38
N SER A 127 -11.92 6.40 0.76
CA SER A 127 -11.32 6.99 -0.44
C SER A 127 -12.30 7.02 -1.61
N PHE A 128 -13.05 5.95 -1.81
CA PHE A 128 -14.08 5.89 -2.83
C PHE A 128 -15.20 6.90 -2.58
N GLU A 129 -15.73 6.99 -1.35
CA GLU A 129 -16.77 7.97 -0.98
C GLU A 129 -16.27 9.41 -1.15
N CYS A 130 -15.00 9.69 -0.88
CA CYS A 130 -14.38 10.98 -1.13
C CYS A 130 -14.32 11.33 -2.62
N ASP A 131 -13.99 10.36 -3.49
CA ASP A 131 -14.00 10.55 -4.94
C ASP A 131 -15.41 10.81 -5.48
N GLN A 132 -16.44 10.35 -4.77
CA GLN A 132 -17.86 10.65 -5.08
C GLN A 132 -18.37 11.93 -4.39
N ALA A 133 -17.48 12.78 -3.86
CA ALA A 133 -17.78 13.98 -3.10
C ALA A 133 -18.65 13.77 -1.84
N LYS A 134 -18.71 12.54 -1.32
CA LYS A 134 -19.40 12.19 -0.07
C LYS A 134 -18.45 12.41 1.13
N TYR A 135 -17.99 13.64 1.29
CA TYR A 135 -16.86 13.97 2.17
C TYR A 135 -17.08 13.58 3.64
N ASP A 136 -18.27 13.85 4.20
CA ASP A 136 -18.54 13.55 5.62
C ASP A 136 -18.58 12.05 5.88
N ALA A 137 -19.15 11.26 4.97
CA ALA A 137 -19.13 9.81 5.03
C ALA A 137 -17.68 9.30 4.94
N ALA A 138 -16.90 9.78 3.98
CA ALA A 138 -15.48 9.45 3.82
C ALA A 138 -14.67 9.70 5.09
N ILE A 139 -14.82 10.89 5.67
CA ILE A 139 -14.13 11.26 6.93
C ILE A 139 -14.54 10.34 8.08
N SER A 140 -15.82 9.95 8.16
CA SER A 140 -16.29 8.98 9.17
C SER A 140 -15.61 7.62 8.99
N ARG A 141 -15.46 7.13 7.73
CA ARG A 141 -14.76 5.87 7.44
C ARG A 141 -13.28 5.93 7.83
N PHE A 142 -12.59 7.02 7.46
CA PHE A 142 -11.18 7.19 7.84
C PHE A 142 -11.00 7.23 9.37
N LYS A 143 -11.88 7.90 10.10
CA LYS A 143 -11.85 7.91 11.58
C LYS A 143 -12.03 6.50 12.13
N ALA A 144 -13.03 5.76 11.66
CA ALA A 144 -13.25 4.37 12.08
C ALA A 144 -12.03 3.48 11.80
N ALA A 145 -11.35 3.67 10.65
CA ALA A 145 -10.09 2.97 10.37
C ALA A 145 -8.97 3.35 11.35
N LEU A 146 -8.88 4.63 11.73
CA LEU A 146 -7.87 5.14 12.65
C LEU A 146 -8.10 4.75 14.12
N ASP A 147 -9.33 4.42 14.48
CA ASP A 147 -9.71 3.95 15.82
C ASP A 147 -9.27 2.50 16.06
N ASN A 148 -8.90 1.75 15.00
CA ASN A 148 -8.34 0.41 15.15
C ASN A 148 -6.86 0.48 15.59
N PRO A 149 -6.51 0.07 16.83
CA PRO A 149 -5.14 0.17 17.33
C PRO A 149 -4.17 -0.80 16.63
N LEU A 150 -4.69 -1.81 15.94
CA LEU A 150 -3.92 -2.81 15.22
C LEU A 150 -3.73 -2.45 13.73
N TYR A 151 -4.17 -1.27 13.30
CA TYR A 151 -3.97 -0.82 11.93
C TYR A 151 -2.48 -0.60 11.63
N PRO A 152 -1.85 -1.42 10.77
CA PRO A 152 -0.39 -1.33 10.55
C PRO A 152 0.05 -0.05 9.86
N THR A 153 -0.81 0.59 9.07
CA THR A 153 -0.49 1.76 8.23
C THR A 153 -1.43 2.95 8.44
N PRO A 154 -1.66 3.41 9.70
CA PRO A 154 -2.66 4.43 10.00
C PRO A 154 -2.34 5.81 9.40
N TRP A 155 -1.06 6.07 9.03
CA TRP A 155 -0.68 7.28 8.33
C TRP A 155 -1.31 7.38 6.92
N VAL A 156 -1.64 6.23 6.29
CA VAL A 156 -2.32 6.22 4.98
C VAL A 156 -3.75 6.75 5.12
N ALA A 157 -4.51 6.26 6.10
CA ALA A 157 -5.87 6.77 6.35
C ALA A 157 -5.87 8.24 6.78
N SER A 158 -4.87 8.65 7.61
CA SER A 158 -4.70 10.06 7.96
C SER A 158 -4.42 10.92 6.72
N HIS A 159 -3.53 10.48 5.82
CA HIS A 159 -3.25 11.19 4.57
C HIS A 159 -4.50 11.31 3.69
N ASN A 160 -5.23 10.21 3.50
CA ASN A 160 -6.46 10.20 2.69
C ASN A 160 -7.55 11.10 3.28
N ALA A 161 -7.69 11.14 4.61
CA ALA A 161 -8.56 12.09 5.30
C ALA A 161 -8.14 13.54 5.05
N GLY A 162 -6.84 13.81 5.01
CA GLY A 162 -6.27 15.10 4.65
C GLY A 162 -6.64 15.52 3.22
N GLN A 163 -6.41 14.64 2.25
CA GLN A 163 -6.78 14.90 0.85
C GLN A 163 -8.30 15.11 0.69
N CYS A 164 -9.10 14.34 1.41
CA CYS A 164 -10.54 14.48 1.38
C CYS A 164 -11.00 15.81 1.98
N SER A 165 -10.37 16.25 3.07
CA SER A 165 -10.63 17.56 3.69
C SER A 165 -10.23 18.71 2.78
N GLU A 166 -9.14 18.60 2.01
CA GLU A 166 -8.79 19.59 0.98
C GLU A 166 -9.85 19.71 -0.12
N ARG A 167 -10.31 18.56 -0.65
CA ARG A 167 -11.37 18.53 -1.66
C ARG A 167 -12.70 19.11 -1.15
N GLN A 168 -12.96 18.96 0.15
CA GLN A 168 -14.09 19.58 0.84
C GLN A 168 -13.91 21.10 1.04
N GLY A 169 -12.71 21.64 0.78
CA GLY A 169 -12.37 23.05 1.02
C GLY A 169 -11.94 23.36 2.45
N ASN A 170 -11.69 22.33 3.29
CA ASN A 170 -11.29 22.51 4.67
C ASN A 170 -9.77 22.35 4.86
N ALA A 171 -9.02 23.38 4.47
CA ALA A 171 -7.56 23.38 4.53
C ALA A 171 -7.00 23.18 5.94
N ALA A 172 -7.67 23.70 6.98
CA ALA A 172 -7.20 23.55 8.35
C ALA A 172 -7.26 22.07 8.81
N LYS A 173 -8.39 21.38 8.56
CA LYS A 173 -8.51 19.94 8.86
C LYS A 173 -7.54 19.11 8.01
N ALA A 174 -7.32 19.48 6.76
CA ALA A 174 -6.37 18.79 5.89
C ALA A 174 -4.96 18.82 6.49
N GLU A 175 -4.52 20.00 6.92
CA GLU A 175 -3.21 20.16 7.58
C GLU A 175 -3.08 19.32 8.83
N ASP A 176 -4.11 19.29 9.69
CA ASP A 176 -4.12 18.49 10.92
C ASP A 176 -3.97 16.99 10.60
N TYR A 177 -4.66 16.50 9.59
CA TYR A 177 -4.56 15.12 9.15
C TYR A 177 -3.19 14.78 8.56
N TYR A 178 -2.59 15.67 7.75
CA TYR A 178 -1.24 15.43 7.22
C TYR A 178 -0.18 15.46 8.33
N ARG A 179 -0.33 16.34 9.32
CA ARG A 179 0.53 16.33 10.51
C ARG A 179 0.38 15.04 11.32
N ALA A 180 -0.86 14.54 11.46
CA ALA A 180 -1.12 13.26 12.13
C ALA A 180 -0.48 12.10 11.37
N ALA A 181 -0.51 12.10 10.03
CA ALA A 181 0.18 11.12 9.20
C ALA A 181 1.69 11.16 9.45
N LEU A 182 2.30 12.35 9.42
CA LEU A 182 3.74 12.55 9.64
C LEU A 182 4.20 12.28 11.08
N LYS A 183 3.31 12.40 12.06
CA LYS A 183 3.59 12.01 13.45
C LYS A 183 3.75 10.49 13.55
N ARG A 184 2.99 9.71 12.78
CA ARG A 184 3.03 8.24 12.77
C ARG A 184 4.10 7.69 11.83
N ASN A 185 4.29 8.33 10.69
CA ASN A 185 5.34 8.01 9.72
C ASN A 185 6.03 9.31 9.25
N PRO A 186 7.13 9.72 9.90
CA PRO A 186 7.85 10.94 9.55
C PRO A 186 8.41 10.97 8.12
N GLY A 187 8.56 9.80 7.50
CA GLY A 187 9.05 9.61 6.15
C GLY A 187 7.96 9.43 5.10
N PHE A 188 6.69 9.73 5.39
CA PHE A 188 5.63 9.56 4.40
C PHE A 188 5.66 10.69 3.36
N ALA A 189 6.31 10.40 2.21
CA ALA A 189 6.61 11.39 1.17
C ALA A 189 5.38 12.17 0.69
N GLN A 190 4.24 11.49 0.50
CA GLN A 190 3.01 12.12 0.05
C GLN A 190 2.52 13.21 1.01
N SER A 191 2.57 12.98 2.33
CA SER A 191 2.20 14.00 3.31
C SER A 191 3.24 15.11 3.42
N LEU A 192 4.54 14.79 3.25
CA LEU A 192 5.59 15.82 3.18
C LEU A 192 5.38 16.77 2.02
N ALA A 193 5.03 16.24 0.83
CA ALA A 193 4.70 17.06 -0.34
C ALA A 193 3.50 17.98 -0.07
N ARG A 194 2.41 17.44 0.48
CA ARG A 194 1.22 18.27 0.79
C ARG A 194 1.53 19.34 1.83
N MET A 195 2.31 19.01 2.87
CA MET A 195 2.73 19.99 3.88
C MET A 195 3.66 21.07 3.32
N ALA A 196 4.50 20.75 2.33
CA ALA A 196 5.30 21.74 1.62
C ALA A 196 4.39 22.76 0.89
N HIS A 197 3.39 22.29 0.14
CA HIS A 197 2.42 23.16 -0.53
C HIS A 197 1.64 24.02 0.46
N ILE A 198 1.07 23.43 1.52
CA ILE A 198 0.32 24.17 2.56
C ILE A 198 1.21 25.24 3.20
N SER A 199 2.47 24.93 3.47
CA SER A 199 3.42 25.90 4.04
C SER A 199 3.72 27.03 3.07
N ALA A 200 3.84 26.73 1.78
CA ALA A 200 4.07 27.71 0.71
C ALA A 200 2.88 28.66 0.55
N ASP A 201 1.65 28.14 0.59
CA ASP A 201 0.42 28.95 0.54
C ASP A 201 0.30 29.91 1.73
N LYS A 202 0.96 29.56 2.85
CA LYS A 202 1.04 30.40 4.06
C LYS A 202 2.26 31.32 4.10
N GLY A 203 3.11 31.33 3.06
CA GLY A 203 4.36 32.11 3.02
C GLY A 203 5.43 31.62 4.04
N GLN A 204 5.36 30.39 4.48
CA GLN A 204 6.26 29.80 5.46
C GLN A 204 7.46 29.11 4.82
N SER A 205 8.31 29.84 4.11
CA SER A 205 9.39 29.31 3.26
C SER A 205 10.41 28.45 4.01
N LEU A 206 10.69 28.71 5.29
CA LEU A 206 11.54 27.82 6.10
C LEU A 206 10.90 26.43 6.31
N SER A 207 9.58 26.38 6.50
CA SER A 207 8.84 25.12 6.60
C SER A 207 8.83 24.37 5.27
N VAL A 208 8.69 25.09 4.15
CA VAL A 208 8.80 24.53 2.80
C VAL A 208 10.16 23.85 2.64
N ARG A 209 11.26 24.56 2.91
CA ARG A 209 12.63 24.00 2.88
C ARG A 209 12.74 22.71 3.70
N ALA A 210 12.24 22.73 4.94
CA ALA A 210 12.30 21.57 5.82
C ALA A 210 11.53 20.35 5.28
N TYR A 211 10.34 20.56 4.70
CA TYR A 211 9.55 19.48 4.11
C TYR A 211 10.18 18.94 2.83
N LEU A 212 10.69 19.81 1.95
CA LEU A 212 11.37 19.40 0.72
C LEU A 212 12.64 18.61 1.00
N GLN A 213 13.47 19.03 1.96
CA GLN A 213 14.67 18.29 2.37
C GLN A 213 14.34 16.90 2.90
N ARG A 214 13.31 16.79 3.77
CA ARG A 214 12.85 15.49 4.25
C ARG A 214 12.31 14.61 3.14
N HIS A 215 11.54 15.17 2.21
CA HIS A 215 11.02 14.43 1.05
C HIS A 215 12.17 13.93 0.15
N ALA A 216 13.13 14.80 -0.17
CA ALA A 216 14.29 14.46 -1.01
C ALA A 216 15.15 13.33 -0.43
N GLY A 217 15.18 13.19 0.89
CA GLY A 217 15.84 12.06 1.57
C GLY A 217 15.14 10.71 1.42
N ILE A 218 13.91 10.68 0.87
CA ILE A 218 13.08 9.47 0.72
C ILE A 218 12.85 9.13 -0.74
N SER A 219 12.46 10.13 -1.52
CA SER A 219 12.22 9.98 -2.96
C SER A 219 12.57 11.26 -3.71
N PRO A 220 12.88 11.13 -4.99
CA PRO A 220 13.16 12.28 -5.83
C PRO A 220 12.01 13.29 -5.83
N LEU A 221 12.32 14.58 -5.80
CA LEU A 221 11.33 15.63 -5.90
C LEU A 221 10.68 15.64 -7.30
N SER A 222 9.38 15.85 -7.37
CA SER A 222 8.65 16.10 -8.61
C SER A 222 8.92 17.52 -9.15
N ALA A 223 8.52 17.79 -10.39
CA ALA A 223 8.74 19.10 -11.03
C ALA A 223 8.13 20.25 -10.22
N ASP A 224 6.89 20.06 -9.73
CA ASP A 224 6.18 21.04 -8.90
C ASP A 224 6.87 21.29 -7.55
N LEU A 225 7.42 20.27 -6.90
CA LEU A 225 8.17 20.41 -5.66
C LEU A 225 9.53 21.09 -5.87
N LEU A 226 10.22 20.81 -6.99
CA LEU A 226 11.45 21.50 -7.36
C LEU A 226 11.17 22.99 -7.64
N PHE A 227 10.11 23.29 -8.36
CA PHE A 227 9.69 24.67 -8.61
C PHE A 227 9.32 25.40 -7.31
N LEU A 228 8.61 24.71 -6.41
CA LEU A 228 8.32 25.22 -5.08
C LEU A 228 9.60 25.57 -4.33
N GLY A 229 10.61 24.71 -4.41
CA GLY A 229 11.94 24.94 -3.84
C GLY A 229 12.59 26.20 -4.42
N VAL A 230 12.57 26.37 -5.74
CA VAL A 230 13.12 27.60 -6.37
C VAL A 230 12.46 28.86 -5.81
N ARG A 231 11.14 28.88 -5.79
CA ARG A 231 10.36 30.03 -5.33
C ARG A 231 10.68 30.39 -3.88
N ASP A 232 10.61 29.40 -3.00
CA ASP A 232 10.73 29.64 -1.57
C ASP A 232 12.19 29.91 -1.13
N GLU A 233 13.20 29.33 -1.80
CA GLU A 233 14.60 29.68 -1.57
C GLU A 233 14.92 31.11 -2.02
N ASN A 234 14.36 31.57 -3.14
CA ASN A 234 14.46 32.96 -3.56
C ASN A 234 13.82 33.90 -2.52
N ALA A 235 12.65 33.53 -1.95
CA ALA A 235 12.00 34.28 -0.89
C ALA A 235 12.84 34.35 0.40
N LEU A 236 13.67 33.33 0.65
CA LEU A 236 14.63 33.30 1.76
C LEU A 236 15.96 34.02 1.46
N GLY A 237 16.15 34.51 0.22
CA GLY A 237 17.39 35.12 -0.23
C GLY A 237 18.52 34.12 -0.53
N ASP A 238 18.25 32.83 -0.57
CA ASP A 238 19.23 31.79 -0.87
C ASP A 238 19.26 31.46 -2.39
N ALA A 239 19.77 32.40 -3.16
CA ALA A 239 19.85 32.27 -4.61
C ALA A 239 20.70 31.05 -5.05
N LYS A 240 21.68 30.62 -4.22
CA LYS A 240 22.48 29.43 -4.53
C LYS A 240 21.63 28.16 -4.47
N GLN A 241 20.85 28.00 -3.41
CA GLN A 241 19.98 26.83 -3.27
C GLN A 241 18.83 26.85 -4.29
N ALA A 242 18.27 28.01 -4.57
CA ALA A 242 17.28 28.19 -5.64
C ALA A 242 17.84 27.74 -7.02
N ALA A 243 19.08 28.13 -7.33
CA ALA A 243 19.73 27.72 -8.58
C ALA A 243 19.95 26.19 -8.67
N LEU A 244 20.23 25.52 -7.55
CA LEU A 244 20.35 24.05 -7.52
C LEU A 244 19.01 23.37 -7.84
N TYR A 245 17.89 23.80 -7.24
CA TYR A 245 16.56 23.29 -7.57
C TYR A 245 16.20 23.57 -9.04
N ALA A 246 16.48 24.76 -9.55
CA ALA A 246 16.23 25.11 -10.95
C ALA A 246 17.05 24.24 -11.93
N ALA A 247 18.31 23.99 -11.62
CA ALA A 247 19.15 23.12 -12.43
C ALA A 247 18.64 21.66 -12.44
N GLU A 248 18.22 21.15 -11.28
CA GLU A 248 17.65 19.82 -11.17
C GLU A 248 16.32 19.73 -11.93
N LEU A 249 15.45 20.73 -11.84
CA LEU A 249 14.19 20.82 -12.57
C LEU A 249 14.43 20.75 -14.09
N ARG A 250 15.33 21.57 -14.63
CA ARG A 250 15.67 21.56 -16.06
C ARG A 250 16.27 20.25 -16.53
N LYS A 251 17.10 19.63 -15.69
CA LYS A 251 17.77 18.37 -16.01
C LYS A 251 16.80 17.19 -16.05
N ARG A 252 15.91 17.08 -15.05
CA ARG A 252 15.07 15.89 -14.88
C ARG A 252 13.73 16.01 -15.58
N TYR A 253 13.24 17.22 -15.76
CA TYR A 253 11.90 17.51 -16.30
C TYR A 253 11.96 18.59 -17.39
N PRO A 254 12.74 18.37 -18.48
CA PRO A 254 13.02 19.41 -19.48
C PRO A 254 11.78 19.96 -20.20
N THR A 255 10.65 19.25 -20.14
CA THR A 255 9.38 19.66 -20.75
C THR A 255 8.32 20.08 -19.73
N ALA A 256 8.68 20.24 -18.46
CA ALA A 256 7.73 20.63 -17.43
C ALA A 256 7.32 22.10 -17.60
N LYS A 257 6.04 22.38 -17.43
CA LYS A 257 5.49 23.76 -17.52
C LYS A 257 6.11 24.71 -16.49
N GLU A 258 6.56 24.20 -15.38
CA GLU A 258 7.24 24.94 -14.31
C GLU A 258 8.51 25.62 -14.77
N ILE A 259 9.15 25.15 -15.86
CA ILE A 259 10.38 25.74 -16.45
C ILE A 259 10.09 27.09 -17.07
N GLU A 260 8.91 27.28 -17.63
CA GLU A 260 8.52 28.55 -18.27
C GLU A 260 8.40 29.70 -17.25
N SER A 261 8.30 29.36 -15.97
CA SER A 261 8.14 30.29 -14.85
C SER A 261 9.43 30.50 -14.05
N LEU A 262 10.55 29.93 -14.49
CA LEU A 262 11.90 30.13 -13.94
C LEU A 262 12.54 31.35 -14.58
#